data_1099e47e9bea4472d149a2c63adcc919
#
_entry.id   1099e47e9bea4472d149a2c63adcc919
#
_cell.length_a   1.000
_cell.length_b   1.000
_cell.length_c   1.000
_cell.angle_alpha   90.00
_cell.angle_beta   90.00
_cell.angle_gamma   90.00
#
_symmetry.space_group_name_H-M   'P 1'
#
loop_
_entity.id
_entity.type
_entity.pdbx_description
1 polymer ?
#
loop_
_entity_poly.entity_id
_entity_poly.type
_entity_poly.pdbx_seq_one_letter_code
_entity_poly.pdbx_strand_id
1 'polypeptide(L)'
;MTGRGTGDRGQAFPLYVVVIAGLLFAVFLFVAVGMAGDTRSDAQGAADAAALAAAREARDTVFVGGDLLALTSADWERILGGDRFELRGACAKAAAFAASNGATAECEPHLPKFTVAVTTDGTVGKSAVPGSESVHGKATATAEIEPRCTLVSGPAPSATPEPTPTGTASPSPSPSATPKPSVVSLSCKDGRSVDVDPSKPGPLTQLARKLFSVRLTD
;
A
#
# COMPACT_ATOMS: atom_id res chain seq x y z
N MET A 1 -57.78 -47.03 -50.08
CA MET A 1 -57.09 -45.79 -49.71
C MET A 1 -56.28 -46.09 -48.48
N THR A 2 -54.98 -46.38 -48.62
CA THR A 2 -54.05 -46.76 -47.58
C THR A 2 -53.22 -45.54 -47.19
N GLY A 3 -53.51 -44.91 -46.01
CA GLY A 3 -52.73 -43.85 -45.46
C GLY A 3 -51.41 -44.39 -44.97
N ARG A 4 -50.27 -43.95 -45.57
CA ARG A 4 -48.94 -44.17 -45.07
C ARG A 4 -48.75 -43.23 -43.90
N GLY A 5 -48.80 -43.76 -42.66
CA GLY A 5 -48.29 -43.10 -41.49
C GLY A 5 -46.75 -43.02 -41.61
N THR A 6 -46.23 -41.86 -41.94
CA THR A 6 -44.80 -41.54 -41.83
C THR A 6 -44.42 -41.50 -40.34
N GLY A 7 -43.75 -42.58 -39.92
CA GLY A 7 -43.25 -42.64 -38.51
C GLY A 7 -42.09 -41.71 -38.28
N ASP A 8 -42.34 -40.64 -37.64
CA ASP A 8 -41.37 -39.68 -37.13
C ASP A 8 -40.52 -40.21 -35.92
N ARG A 9 -40.20 -41.51 -35.92
CA ARG A 9 -39.60 -42.21 -34.77
C ARG A 9 -38.07 -42.11 -34.65
N GLY A 10 -37.37 -41.29 -35.44
CA GLY A 10 -35.92 -41.29 -35.46
C GLY A 10 -35.26 -39.93 -35.38
N GLN A 11 -36.00 -38.83 -35.51
CA GLN A 11 -35.38 -37.48 -35.60
C GLN A 11 -35.10 -36.80 -34.28
N ALA A 12 -35.73 -37.22 -33.18
CA ALA A 12 -35.48 -36.62 -31.87
C ALA A 12 -34.14 -37.02 -31.26
N PHE A 13 -33.62 -38.22 -31.56
CA PHE A 13 -32.35 -38.70 -31.00
C PHE A 13 -31.14 -37.90 -31.44
N PRO A 14 -30.89 -37.61 -32.73
CA PRO A 14 -29.75 -36.78 -33.11
C PRO A 14 -29.85 -35.34 -32.57
N LEU A 15 -31.06 -34.77 -32.50
CA LEU A 15 -31.25 -33.45 -31.89
C LEU A 15 -30.90 -33.45 -30.42
N TYR A 16 -31.31 -34.46 -29.68
CA TYR A 16 -30.99 -34.59 -28.24
C TYR A 16 -29.49 -34.75 -28.00
N VAL A 17 -28.79 -35.52 -28.80
CA VAL A 17 -27.33 -35.69 -28.73
C VAL A 17 -26.61 -34.34 -28.97
N VAL A 18 -27.05 -33.58 -29.99
CA VAL A 18 -26.44 -32.26 -30.28
C VAL A 18 -26.66 -31.28 -29.14
N VAL A 19 -27.88 -31.25 -28.55
CA VAL A 19 -28.17 -30.37 -27.40
C VAL A 19 -27.32 -30.74 -26.17
N ILE A 20 -27.21 -32.03 -25.83
CA ILE A 20 -26.38 -32.47 -24.72
C ILE A 20 -24.91 -32.17 -24.98
N ALA A 21 -24.39 -32.47 -26.16
CA ALA A 21 -23.00 -32.16 -26.51
C ALA A 21 -22.71 -30.66 -26.44
N GLY A 22 -23.64 -29.81 -26.90
CA GLY A 22 -23.55 -28.36 -26.81
C GLY A 22 -23.54 -27.85 -25.36
N LEU A 23 -24.41 -28.42 -24.48
CA LEU A 23 -24.44 -28.11 -23.08
C LEU A 23 -23.13 -28.50 -22.36
N LEU A 24 -22.64 -29.71 -22.61
CA LEU A 24 -21.37 -30.18 -22.02
C LEU A 24 -20.21 -29.33 -22.50
N PHE A 25 -20.19 -28.92 -23.75
CA PHE A 25 -19.17 -28.02 -24.28
C PHE A 25 -19.25 -26.63 -23.63
N ALA A 26 -20.45 -26.09 -23.43
CA ALA A 26 -20.64 -24.81 -22.73
C ALA A 26 -20.16 -24.87 -21.27
N VAL A 27 -20.49 -25.93 -20.53
CA VAL A 27 -19.99 -26.16 -19.15
C VAL A 27 -18.48 -26.28 -19.16
N PHE A 28 -17.91 -26.99 -20.10
CA PHE A 28 -16.47 -27.15 -20.26
C PHE A 28 -15.76 -25.79 -20.46
N LEU A 29 -16.28 -24.95 -21.36
CA LEU A 29 -15.75 -23.59 -21.57
C LEU A 29 -15.87 -22.74 -20.32
N PHE A 30 -16.98 -22.82 -19.58
CA PHE A 30 -17.17 -22.07 -18.32
C PHE A 30 -16.15 -22.46 -17.28
N VAL A 31 -15.87 -23.74 -17.10
CA VAL A 31 -14.84 -24.22 -16.15
C VAL A 31 -13.44 -23.76 -16.58
N ALA A 32 -13.11 -23.87 -17.88
CA ALA A 32 -11.80 -23.46 -18.39
C ALA A 32 -11.53 -21.95 -18.17
N VAL A 33 -12.54 -21.09 -18.41
CA VAL A 33 -12.45 -19.65 -18.16
C VAL A 33 -12.37 -19.34 -16.66
N GLY A 34 -13.12 -20.08 -15.82
CA GLY A 34 -13.09 -19.93 -14.37
C GLY A 34 -11.70 -20.17 -13.78
N MET A 35 -11.03 -21.25 -14.15
CA MET A 35 -9.68 -21.57 -13.67
C MET A 35 -8.64 -20.51 -14.06
N ALA A 36 -8.74 -19.92 -15.24
CA ALA A 36 -7.86 -18.83 -15.65
C ALA A 36 -8.12 -17.54 -14.84
N GLY A 37 -9.37 -17.30 -14.44
CA GLY A 37 -9.76 -16.20 -13.58
C GLY A 37 -9.17 -16.30 -12.18
N ASP A 38 -9.17 -17.48 -11.57
CA ASP A 38 -8.65 -17.72 -10.22
C ASP A 38 -7.16 -17.40 -10.13
N THR A 39 -6.33 -17.90 -11.04
CA THR A 39 -4.88 -17.64 -11.05
C THR A 39 -4.55 -16.15 -11.20
N ARG A 40 -5.33 -15.41 -11.96
CA ARG A 40 -5.17 -13.96 -12.10
C ARG A 40 -5.59 -13.23 -10.82
N SER A 41 -6.66 -13.66 -10.18
CA SER A 41 -7.14 -13.10 -8.91
C SER A 41 -6.12 -13.34 -7.79
N ASP A 42 -5.52 -14.53 -7.73
CA ASP A 42 -4.48 -14.87 -6.77
C ASP A 42 -3.24 -14.00 -6.97
N ALA A 43 -2.80 -13.81 -8.22
CA ALA A 43 -1.68 -12.92 -8.54
C ALA A 43 -1.97 -11.47 -8.10
N GLN A 44 -3.18 -10.96 -8.35
CA GLN A 44 -3.56 -9.60 -7.94
C GLN A 44 -3.59 -9.47 -6.42
N GLY A 45 -4.18 -10.42 -5.71
CA GLY A 45 -4.19 -10.43 -4.25
C GLY A 45 -2.78 -10.46 -3.65
N ALA A 46 -1.87 -11.23 -4.24
CA ALA A 46 -0.47 -11.29 -3.84
C ALA A 46 0.26 -9.96 -4.09
N ALA A 47 0.02 -9.30 -5.25
CA ALA A 47 0.60 -8.02 -5.60
C ALA A 47 0.13 -6.91 -4.63
N ASP A 48 -1.17 -6.83 -4.37
CA ASP A 48 -1.79 -5.87 -3.46
C ASP A 48 -1.23 -6.03 -2.02
N ALA A 49 -1.17 -7.26 -1.54
CA ALA A 49 -0.63 -7.57 -0.22
C ALA A 49 0.85 -7.18 -0.10
N ALA A 50 1.65 -7.48 -1.13
CA ALA A 50 3.08 -7.19 -1.16
C ALA A 50 3.35 -5.67 -1.24
N ALA A 51 2.62 -4.94 -2.11
CA ALA A 51 2.75 -3.48 -2.22
C ALA A 51 2.38 -2.77 -0.92
N LEU A 52 1.25 -3.16 -0.31
CA LEU A 52 0.84 -2.64 1.01
C LEU A 52 1.85 -2.97 2.09
N ALA A 53 2.46 -4.15 2.07
CA ALA A 53 3.47 -4.56 3.05
C ALA A 53 4.73 -3.70 2.95
N ALA A 54 5.21 -3.41 1.73
CA ALA A 54 6.34 -2.51 1.50
C ALA A 54 6.06 -1.10 2.04
N ALA A 55 4.94 -0.51 1.64
CA ALA A 55 4.56 0.85 2.05
C ALA A 55 4.33 0.96 3.57
N ARG A 56 3.75 -0.07 4.20
CA ARG A 56 3.56 -0.11 5.66
C ARG A 56 4.88 -0.21 6.40
N GLU A 57 5.83 -1.01 5.92
CA GLU A 57 7.16 -1.13 6.51
C GLU A 57 7.89 0.21 6.45
N ALA A 58 7.93 0.87 5.29
CA ALA A 58 8.55 2.18 5.14
C ALA A 58 7.89 3.24 6.04
N ARG A 59 6.56 3.26 6.12
CA ARG A 59 5.82 4.14 7.04
C ARG A 59 6.16 3.87 8.50
N ASP A 60 6.12 2.60 8.93
CA ASP A 60 6.26 2.22 10.33
C ASP A 60 7.70 2.46 10.85
N THR A 61 8.68 2.54 9.95
CA THR A 61 10.09 2.76 10.26
C THR A 61 10.56 4.22 10.09
N VAL A 62 9.72 5.13 9.61
CA VAL A 62 10.10 6.53 9.29
C VAL A 62 10.75 7.29 10.45
N PHE A 63 10.41 6.97 11.69
CA PHE A 63 11.00 7.57 12.89
C PHE A 63 12.03 6.66 13.59
N VAL A 64 12.25 5.45 13.09
CA VAL A 64 13.15 4.49 13.74
C VAL A 64 14.61 4.92 13.54
N GLY A 65 15.35 5.04 14.65
CA GLY A 65 16.76 5.45 14.62
C GLY A 65 17.00 6.95 14.44
N GLY A 66 15.95 7.76 14.35
CA GLY A 66 16.04 9.22 14.32
C GLY A 66 15.96 9.83 15.71
N ASP A 67 16.64 10.95 15.92
CA ASP A 67 16.50 11.78 17.12
C ASP A 67 15.41 12.85 16.89
N LEU A 68 14.23 12.63 17.47
CA LEU A 68 13.11 13.56 17.33
C LEU A 68 13.39 14.93 17.97
N LEU A 69 14.29 14.99 18.96
CA LEU A 69 14.68 16.25 19.61
C LEU A 69 15.52 17.12 18.68
N ALA A 70 16.23 16.51 17.73
CA ALA A 70 17.07 17.23 16.78
C ALA A 70 16.28 17.69 15.53
N LEU A 71 15.00 17.29 15.37
CA LEU A 71 14.21 17.66 14.20
C LEU A 71 13.79 19.13 14.25
N THR A 72 14.12 19.85 13.19
CA THR A 72 13.63 21.20 12.92
C THR A 72 12.25 21.19 12.27
N SER A 73 11.57 22.34 12.20
CA SER A 73 10.30 22.46 11.46
C SER A 73 10.45 22.03 9.99
N ALA A 74 11.57 22.37 9.35
CA ALA A 74 11.86 21.96 7.97
C ALA A 74 12.07 20.44 7.84
N ASP A 75 12.60 19.77 8.88
CA ASP A 75 12.70 18.30 8.90
C ASP A 75 11.32 17.64 9.01
N TRP A 76 10.45 18.20 9.85
CA TRP A 76 9.07 17.75 9.95
C TRP A 76 8.30 17.91 8.63
N GLU A 77 8.44 19.05 7.95
CA GLU A 77 7.85 19.26 6.63
C GLU A 77 8.33 18.24 5.61
N ARG A 78 9.64 17.94 5.57
CA ARG A 78 10.21 16.92 4.68
C ARG A 78 9.70 15.52 5.01
N ILE A 79 9.59 15.18 6.29
CA ILE A 79 9.02 13.89 6.73
C ILE A 79 7.57 13.80 6.26
N LEU A 80 6.76 14.84 6.50
CA LEU A 80 5.36 14.89 6.10
C LEU A 80 5.21 14.94 4.56
N GLY A 81 6.18 15.52 3.84
CA GLY A 81 6.25 15.51 2.38
C GLY A 81 6.60 14.15 1.77
N GLY A 82 7.06 13.20 2.59
CA GLY A 82 7.39 11.84 2.12
C GLY A 82 8.85 11.64 1.73
N ASP A 83 9.70 12.64 1.89
CA ASP A 83 11.11 12.60 1.42
C ASP A 83 12.03 11.79 2.35
N ARG A 84 11.53 11.32 3.49
CA ARG A 84 12.33 10.68 4.52
C ARG A 84 11.91 9.24 4.85
N PHE A 85 11.15 8.59 3.99
CA PHE A 85 10.83 7.18 4.21
C PHE A 85 12.06 6.29 3.99
N GLU A 86 12.26 5.36 4.92
CA GLU A 86 13.33 4.37 4.81
C GLU A 86 12.93 3.25 3.84
N LEU A 87 13.75 3.05 2.81
CA LEU A 87 13.55 1.95 1.85
C LEU A 87 14.06 0.62 2.37
N ARG A 88 14.90 0.66 3.42
CA ARG A 88 15.52 -0.54 4.00
C ARG A 88 14.43 -1.43 4.60
N GLY A 89 14.38 -2.67 4.14
CA GLY A 89 13.40 -3.64 4.61
C GLY A 89 12.06 -3.62 3.87
N ALA A 90 11.67 -2.50 3.25
CA ALA A 90 10.37 -2.39 2.57
C ALA A 90 10.20 -3.45 1.48
N CYS A 91 11.15 -3.55 0.54
CA CYS A 91 11.09 -4.57 -0.51
C CYS A 91 11.29 -6.00 0.01
N ALA A 92 12.08 -6.20 1.06
CA ALA A 92 12.17 -7.51 1.72
C ALA A 92 10.83 -7.92 2.33
N LYS A 93 10.08 -6.96 2.88
CA LYS A 93 8.74 -7.20 3.40
C LYS A 93 7.75 -7.54 2.29
N ALA A 94 7.82 -6.82 1.15
CA ALA A 94 7.03 -7.16 -0.04
C ALA A 94 7.28 -8.60 -0.49
N ALA A 95 8.54 -8.99 -0.63
CA ALA A 95 8.93 -10.35 -1.03
C ALA A 95 8.40 -11.42 -0.05
N ALA A 96 8.51 -11.16 1.27
CA ALA A 96 7.99 -12.08 2.27
C ALA A 96 6.45 -12.24 2.20
N PHE A 97 5.72 -11.16 1.95
CA PHE A 97 4.26 -11.23 1.78
C PHE A 97 3.85 -11.90 0.48
N ALA A 98 4.55 -11.64 -0.63
CA ALA A 98 4.32 -12.36 -1.88
C ALA A 98 4.54 -13.87 -1.70
N ALA A 99 5.65 -14.27 -1.07
CA ALA A 99 5.95 -15.69 -0.79
C ALA A 99 4.88 -16.32 0.09
N SER A 100 4.35 -15.61 1.09
CA SER A 100 3.24 -16.09 1.93
C SER A 100 1.93 -16.29 1.14
N ASN A 101 1.81 -15.68 -0.04
CA ASN A 101 0.69 -15.83 -0.96
C ASN A 101 1.06 -16.69 -2.19
N GLY A 102 2.10 -17.50 -2.11
CA GLY A 102 2.52 -18.40 -3.19
C GLY A 102 2.96 -17.69 -4.46
N ALA A 103 3.71 -16.58 -4.31
CA ALA A 103 4.21 -15.80 -5.42
C ALA A 103 5.62 -15.24 -5.14
N THR A 104 6.37 -14.97 -6.20
CA THR A 104 7.61 -14.19 -6.17
C THR A 104 7.34 -12.74 -6.54
N ALA A 105 8.06 -11.79 -5.94
CA ALA A 105 7.85 -10.36 -6.14
C ALA A 105 9.12 -9.63 -6.59
N GLU A 106 8.93 -8.72 -7.52
CA GLU A 106 9.88 -7.66 -7.88
C GLU A 106 9.33 -6.34 -7.36
N CYS A 107 10.14 -5.59 -6.60
CA CYS A 107 9.71 -4.39 -5.89
C CYS A 107 10.51 -3.18 -6.37
N GLU A 108 9.80 -2.14 -6.82
CA GLU A 108 10.37 -0.87 -7.28
C GLU A 108 9.86 0.28 -6.40
N PRO A 109 10.71 0.82 -5.52
CA PRO A 109 10.36 1.96 -4.69
C PRO A 109 10.57 3.29 -5.43
N HIS A 110 9.53 4.10 -5.52
CA HIS A 110 9.54 5.49 -5.98
C HIS A 110 8.80 6.36 -4.98
N LEU A 111 9.47 6.74 -3.89
CA LEU A 111 8.84 7.45 -2.78
C LEU A 111 7.90 8.58 -3.23
N PRO A 112 6.73 8.67 -2.66
CA PRO A 112 6.16 7.86 -1.55
C PRO A 112 5.44 6.57 -2.01
N LYS A 113 5.69 6.09 -3.22
CA LYS A 113 5.04 4.93 -3.85
C LYS A 113 5.95 3.70 -3.89
N PHE A 114 5.30 2.53 -3.79
CA PHE A 114 5.93 1.22 -3.93
C PHE A 114 5.16 0.40 -4.96
N THR A 115 5.80 0.15 -6.10
CA THR A 115 5.23 -0.71 -7.14
C THR A 115 5.80 -2.11 -6.99
N VAL A 116 4.93 -3.10 -6.97
CA VAL A 116 5.32 -4.49 -6.83
C VAL A 116 4.69 -5.32 -7.94
N ALA A 117 5.52 -5.94 -8.76
CA ALA A 117 5.11 -6.94 -9.73
C ALA A 117 5.30 -8.32 -9.14
N VAL A 118 4.30 -9.20 -9.31
CA VAL A 118 4.37 -10.57 -8.83
C VAL A 118 4.15 -11.58 -9.93
N THR A 119 4.73 -12.77 -9.73
CA THR A 119 4.49 -13.97 -10.52
C THR A 119 4.13 -15.10 -9.57
N THR A 120 2.98 -15.76 -9.75
CA THR A 120 2.56 -16.87 -8.90
C THR A 120 3.49 -18.08 -9.05
N ASP A 121 3.75 -18.79 -7.96
CA ASP A 121 4.51 -20.05 -7.98
C ASP A 121 3.67 -21.17 -8.63
N GLY A 122 2.35 -21.12 -8.43
CA GLY A 122 1.39 -21.99 -9.08
C GLY A 122 1.13 -21.58 -10.53
N THR A 123 0.73 -22.56 -11.33
CA THR A 123 0.31 -22.36 -12.72
C THR A 123 -1.21 -22.52 -12.84
N VAL A 124 -1.77 -22.19 -14.00
CA VAL A 124 -3.19 -22.44 -14.32
C VAL A 124 -3.54 -23.94 -14.21
N GLY A 125 -2.52 -24.80 -14.18
CA GLY A 125 -2.68 -26.25 -14.05
C GLY A 125 -2.97 -26.95 -15.37
N LYS A 126 -3.14 -28.27 -15.29
CA LYS A 126 -3.51 -29.09 -16.44
C LYS A 126 -4.98 -28.83 -16.77
N SER A 127 -5.22 -27.92 -17.69
CA SER A 127 -6.53 -27.72 -18.28
C SER A 127 -6.62 -28.43 -19.65
N ALA A 128 -7.82 -28.46 -20.24
CA ALA A 128 -7.99 -29.02 -21.59
C ALA A 128 -7.36 -28.11 -22.68
N VAL A 129 -6.78 -26.96 -22.29
CA VAL A 129 -6.06 -26.10 -23.22
C VAL A 129 -4.58 -26.45 -23.15
N PRO A 130 -4.00 -26.98 -24.24
CA PRO A 130 -2.57 -27.31 -24.28
C PRO A 130 -1.69 -26.09 -23.97
N GLY A 131 -0.67 -26.25 -23.14
CA GLY A 131 0.26 -25.17 -22.76
C GLY A 131 -0.15 -24.36 -21.53
N SER A 132 -1.34 -24.59 -20.96
CA SER A 132 -1.77 -23.90 -19.73
C SER A 132 -1.00 -24.32 -18.47
N GLU A 133 -0.42 -25.51 -18.49
CA GLU A 133 0.35 -26.09 -17.40
C GLU A 133 1.64 -25.34 -17.04
N SER A 134 2.11 -24.48 -17.95
CA SER A 134 3.30 -23.63 -17.74
C SER A 134 2.96 -22.13 -17.57
N VAL A 135 1.68 -21.77 -17.55
CA VAL A 135 1.26 -20.37 -17.43
C VAL A 135 1.09 -19.99 -15.97
N HIS A 136 1.90 -19.03 -15.51
CA HIS A 136 1.82 -18.41 -14.19
C HIS A 136 0.95 -17.15 -14.23
N GLY A 137 0.27 -16.88 -13.12
CA GLY A 137 -0.41 -15.61 -12.94
C GLY A 137 0.61 -14.48 -12.75
N LYS A 138 0.34 -13.33 -13.37
CA LYS A 138 1.14 -12.12 -13.19
C LYS A 138 0.23 -10.95 -12.88
N ALA A 139 0.66 -10.11 -11.93
CA ALA A 139 -0.04 -8.89 -11.58
C ALA A 139 0.95 -7.84 -11.07
N THR A 140 0.52 -6.59 -11.09
CA THR A 140 1.28 -5.47 -10.54
C THR A 140 0.34 -4.62 -9.70
N ALA A 141 0.81 -4.18 -8.54
CA ALA A 141 0.09 -3.27 -7.68
C ALA A 141 1.01 -2.15 -7.19
N THR A 142 0.44 -0.99 -6.95
CA THR A 142 1.15 0.15 -6.37
C THR A 142 0.48 0.59 -5.09
N ALA A 143 1.25 0.74 -4.03
CA ALA A 143 0.79 1.33 -2.77
C ALA A 143 1.49 2.66 -2.52
N GLU A 144 0.76 3.62 -1.99
CA GLU A 144 1.22 4.97 -1.69
C GLU A 144 1.10 5.29 -0.21
N ILE A 145 2.10 5.98 0.33
CA ILE A 145 2.07 6.54 1.68
C ILE A 145 1.61 7.99 1.57
N GLU A 146 0.48 8.30 2.19
CA GLU A 146 -0.08 9.65 2.18
C GLU A 146 -0.01 10.31 3.56
N PRO A 147 0.42 11.59 3.64
CA PRO A 147 0.32 12.35 4.87
C PRO A 147 -1.13 12.65 5.21
N ARG A 148 -1.50 12.39 6.44
CA ARG A 148 -2.81 12.71 7.01
C ARG A 148 -2.82 14.05 7.72
N CYS A 149 -1.65 14.51 8.15
CA CYS A 149 -1.47 15.72 8.94
C CYS A 149 -0.44 16.65 8.30
N THR A 150 -0.56 17.94 8.60
CA THR A 150 0.37 19.01 8.23
C THR A 150 0.86 19.70 9.48
N LEU A 151 2.05 20.27 9.40
CA LEU A 151 2.61 21.06 10.50
C LEU A 151 1.75 22.31 10.71
N VAL A 152 1.32 22.57 11.94
CA VAL A 152 0.73 23.85 12.29
C VAL A 152 1.89 24.84 12.43
N SER A 153 2.02 25.74 11.45
CA SER A 153 2.95 26.87 11.61
C SER A 153 2.46 27.69 12.79
N GLY A 154 3.14 27.56 13.95
CA GLY A 154 2.89 28.44 15.08
C GLY A 154 3.07 29.89 14.62
N PRO A 155 2.43 30.89 15.27
CA PRO A 155 2.76 32.28 15.02
C PRO A 155 4.27 32.41 15.15
N ALA A 156 4.90 32.97 14.12
CA ALA A 156 6.32 33.30 14.16
C ALA A 156 6.60 34.00 15.50
N PRO A 157 7.67 33.61 16.23
CA PRO A 157 7.98 34.30 17.47
C PRO A 157 7.95 35.79 17.19
N SER A 158 6.99 36.50 17.79
CA SER A 158 6.90 37.95 17.66
C SER A 158 8.29 38.49 18.02
N ALA A 159 8.95 39.11 17.04
CA ALA A 159 10.19 39.81 17.29
C ALA A 159 9.90 40.75 18.45
N THR A 160 10.43 40.44 19.63
CA THR A 160 10.40 41.33 20.76
C THR A 160 10.98 42.65 20.27
N PRO A 161 10.27 43.78 20.36
CA PRO A 161 10.82 45.05 19.93
C PRO A 161 12.13 45.25 20.69
N GLU A 162 13.19 45.46 19.91
CA GLU A 162 14.53 45.75 20.40
C GLU A 162 14.47 46.90 21.41
N PRO A 163 14.89 46.73 22.68
CA PRO A 163 14.90 47.82 23.63
C PRO A 163 15.94 48.84 23.17
N THR A 164 15.50 50.07 22.94
CA THR A 164 16.36 51.24 22.70
C THR A 164 17.43 51.29 23.79
N PRO A 165 18.72 51.35 23.44
CA PRO A 165 19.79 51.37 24.43
C PRO A 165 19.83 52.70 25.13
N THR A 166 19.32 52.78 26.36
CA THR A 166 19.59 53.88 27.27
C THR A 166 19.99 53.32 28.64
N GLY A 167 21.25 53.40 28.94
CA GLY A 167 21.72 53.28 30.33
C GLY A 167 22.62 52.07 30.61
N THR A 168 23.86 52.39 30.84
CA THR A 168 24.97 51.66 31.42
C THR A 168 24.59 50.74 32.58
N ALA A 169 24.60 49.42 32.36
CA ALA A 169 24.68 48.42 33.42
C ALA A 169 25.45 47.19 32.93
N SER A 170 26.47 46.82 33.68
CA SER A 170 27.37 45.68 33.49
C SER A 170 26.57 44.36 33.32
N PRO A 171 26.83 43.53 32.31
CA PRO A 171 26.12 42.25 32.15
C PRO A 171 26.68 41.23 33.12
N SER A 172 25.87 40.88 34.09
CA SER A 172 26.03 39.62 34.83
C SER A 172 25.63 38.48 33.90
N PRO A 173 26.40 37.37 33.76
CA PRO A 173 26.03 36.25 32.92
C PRO A 173 24.78 35.57 33.50
N SER A 174 23.65 35.84 32.85
CA SER A 174 22.40 35.09 33.09
C SER A 174 22.59 33.67 32.63
N PRO A 175 22.20 32.63 33.39
CA PRO A 175 22.31 31.25 32.94
C PRO A 175 21.50 31.09 31.67
N SER A 176 22.15 30.64 30.58
CA SER A 176 21.50 30.21 29.33
C SER A 176 20.37 29.25 29.66
N ALA A 177 19.15 29.71 29.49
CA ALA A 177 18.00 28.85 29.59
C ALA A 177 18.13 27.79 28.48
N THR A 178 18.36 26.55 28.85
CA THR A 178 18.28 25.40 27.95
C THR A 178 16.93 25.48 27.23
N PRO A 179 16.89 25.52 25.90
CA PRO A 179 15.62 25.60 25.17
C PRO A 179 14.76 24.40 25.56
N LYS A 180 13.61 24.67 26.15
CA LYS A 180 12.62 23.65 26.49
C LYS A 180 12.17 23.02 25.19
N PRO A 181 12.19 21.67 25.04
CA PRO A 181 11.75 21.03 23.82
C PRO A 181 10.33 21.50 23.49
N SER A 182 10.17 22.13 22.32
CA SER A 182 8.90 22.66 21.90
C SER A 182 8.03 21.49 21.41
N VAL A 183 6.80 21.40 21.92
CA VAL A 183 5.78 20.46 21.42
C VAL A 183 5.51 20.79 19.96
N VAL A 184 5.51 19.77 19.10
CA VAL A 184 5.19 19.91 17.68
C VAL A 184 3.70 19.66 17.49
N SER A 185 2.96 20.68 17.08
CA SER A 185 1.52 20.57 16.81
C SER A 185 1.26 20.34 15.33
N LEU A 186 0.45 19.33 15.04
CA LEU A 186 0.08 18.90 13.71
C LEU A 186 -1.44 18.96 13.55
N SER A 187 -1.92 19.49 12.43
CA SER A 187 -3.34 19.49 12.05
C SER A 187 -3.61 18.38 11.03
N CYS A 188 -4.57 17.53 11.30
CA CYS A 188 -4.87 16.38 10.45
C CYS A 188 -6.14 16.61 9.60
N LYS A 189 -6.22 15.95 8.46
CA LYS A 189 -7.32 16.06 7.48
C LYS A 189 -8.70 15.71 8.07
N ASP A 190 -8.72 14.92 9.14
CA ASP A 190 -9.94 14.54 9.87
C ASP A 190 -10.39 15.58 10.93
N GLY A 191 -9.76 16.75 10.96
CA GLY A 191 -10.05 17.84 11.90
C GLY A 191 -9.46 17.65 13.29
N ARG A 192 -8.68 16.60 13.53
CA ARG A 192 -7.96 16.39 14.79
C ARG A 192 -6.62 17.08 14.79
N SER A 193 -6.18 17.50 15.97
CA SER A 193 -4.79 17.92 16.20
C SER A 193 -4.03 16.78 16.89
N VAL A 194 -2.76 16.66 16.54
CA VAL A 194 -1.81 15.74 17.15
C VAL A 194 -0.65 16.54 17.68
N ASP A 195 -0.47 16.52 19.00
CA ASP A 195 0.66 17.15 19.65
C ASP A 195 1.73 16.09 19.95
N VAL A 196 2.93 16.31 19.45
CA VAL A 196 4.07 15.42 19.63
C VAL A 196 5.07 16.10 20.56
N ASP A 197 5.30 15.51 21.72
CA ASP A 197 6.41 15.88 22.59
C ASP A 197 7.65 15.07 22.17
N PRO A 198 8.68 15.70 21.56
CA PRO A 198 9.85 14.97 21.09
C PRO A 198 10.64 14.28 22.23
N SER A 199 10.46 14.74 23.48
CA SER A 199 11.11 14.12 24.65
C SER A 199 10.39 12.85 25.12
N LYS A 200 9.09 12.69 24.76
CA LYS A 200 8.25 11.57 25.16
C LYS A 200 7.30 11.17 24.01
N PRO A 201 7.81 10.78 22.85
CA PRO A 201 7.00 10.61 21.65
C PRO A 201 6.05 9.39 21.72
N GLY A 202 6.18 8.54 22.75
CA GLY A 202 5.47 7.27 22.80
C GLY A 202 6.00 6.25 21.77
N PRO A 203 5.21 5.22 21.43
CA PRO A 203 5.63 4.24 20.43
C PRO A 203 5.69 4.88 19.02
N LEU A 204 6.89 4.94 18.44
CA LEU A 204 7.17 5.61 17.15
C LEU A 204 6.33 5.06 16.00
N THR A 205 6.10 3.75 15.97
CA THR A 205 5.22 3.11 14.98
C THR A 205 3.77 3.60 15.07
N GLN A 206 3.27 3.84 16.29
CA GLN A 206 1.92 4.38 16.46
C GLN A 206 1.84 5.84 16.00
N LEU A 207 2.89 6.62 16.27
CA LEU A 207 3.02 7.98 15.77
C LEU A 207 2.99 7.98 14.24
N ALA A 208 3.80 7.15 13.59
CA ALA A 208 3.82 7.01 12.13
C ALA A 208 2.42 6.68 11.57
N ARG A 209 1.70 5.74 12.18
CA ARG A 209 0.34 5.35 11.78
C ARG A 209 -0.72 6.44 11.98
N LYS A 210 -0.53 7.33 12.94
CA LYS A 210 -1.39 8.51 13.12
C LYS A 210 -1.16 9.55 12.04
N LEU A 211 0.11 9.76 11.65
CA LEU A 211 0.50 10.80 10.71
C LEU A 211 0.35 10.40 9.25
N PHE A 212 0.43 9.10 8.94
CA PHE A 212 0.40 8.59 7.56
C PHE A 212 -0.62 7.48 7.37
N SER A 213 -1.31 7.51 6.24
CA SER A 213 -2.10 6.40 5.71
C SER A 213 -1.34 5.67 4.60
N VAL A 214 -1.71 4.43 4.37
CA VAL A 214 -1.23 3.64 3.23
C VAL A 214 -2.43 3.14 2.48
N ARG A 215 -2.45 3.34 1.16
CA ARG A 215 -3.51 2.88 0.27
C ARG A 215 -2.95 2.30 -1.02
N LEU A 216 -3.71 1.45 -1.66
CA LEU A 216 -3.44 1.08 -3.04
C LEU A 216 -3.82 2.26 -3.97
N THR A 217 -3.07 2.40 -5.04
CA THR A 217 -3.37 3.33 -6.14
C THR A 217 -3.56 2.52 -7.41
N ASP A 218 -4.58 2.89 -8.17
CA ASP A 218 -4.85 2.31 -9.49
C ASP A 218 -3.83 2.80 -10.53
#